data_b3f79ce40156398baf4e072fe34bf128
#
_entry.id   b3f79ce40156398baf4e072fe34bf128
#
_cell.length_a   1.000
_cell.length_b   1.000
_cell.length_c   1.000
_cell.angle_alpha   90.00
_cell.angle_beta   90.00
_cell.angle_gamma   90.00
#
_symmetry.space_group_name_H-M   'P 1'
#
loop_
_entity.id
_entity.type
_entity.pdbx_description
1 polymer ?
#
loop_
_entity_poly.entity_id
_entity_poly.type
_entity_poly.pdbx_seq_one_letter_code
_entity_poly.pdbx_strand_id
1 'polypeptide(L)'
;MRLFVLSALVVCTLAACDQPAPEPTTPPAAQETAATAPATTAPAEAVVAKPPEGDCGDQSGIPAEERLANTPKWSLASEQDNFGFDVFRGDTEDGEFIKLNENPILGAGTTDETQKYQFRDDTIDPCREYWYYVESISTAGVREKMTPTFKAAAKRSPRSDPSAQ
;
A
#
# COMPACT_ATOMS: atom_id res chain seq x y z
N MET A 1 -11.94 1.74 -64.67
CA MET A 1 -11.74 0.49 -65.41
C MET A 1 -11.76 -0.63 -64.36
N ARG A 2 -12.93 -1.19 -64.17
CA ARG A 2 -13.31 -2.65 -64.14
C ARG A 2 -12.40 -3.49 -63.25
N LEU A 3 -12.91 -3.93 -62.07
CA LEU A 3 -13.69 -5.15 -61.79
C LEU A 3 -12.78 -6.37 -61.58
N PHE A 4 -12.76 -6.98 -60.43
CA PHE A 4 -13.29 -8.32 -60.24
C PHE A 4 -13.34 -8.71 -58.78
N VAL A 5 -14.51 -9.05 -58.37
CA VAL A 5 -15.00 -9.76 -57.20
C VAL A 5 -14.57 -11.22 -57.30
N LEU A 6 -14.14 -11.82 -56.20
CA LEU A 6 -14.33 -13.27 -56.03
C LEU A 6 -14.66 -13.58 -54.56
N SER A 7 -15.89 -13.93 -54.36
CA SER A 7 -16.50 -14.50 -53.18
C SER A 7 -16.07 -15.97 -53.07
N ALA A 8 -15.52 -16.39 -51.96
CA ALA A 8 -15.37 -17.80 -51.63
C ALA A 8 -16.14 -18.09 -50.34
N LEU A 9 -17.27 -18.71 -50.53
CA LEU A 9 -18.14 -19.27 -49.52
C LEU A 9 -17.52 -20.59 -49.04
N VAL A 10 -17.06 -20.69 -47.80
CA VAL A 10 -16.69 -21.96 -47.18
C VAL A 10 -17.78 -22.34 -46.19
N VAL A 11 -18.54 -23.34 -46.57
CA VAL A 11 -19.52 -24.05 -45.73
C VAL A 11 -18.75 -25.07 -44.91
N CYS A 12 -18.62 -24.85 -43.59
CA CYS A 12 -18.15 -25.87 -42.66
C CYS A 12 -19.33 -26.50 -41.93
N THR A 13 -19.51 -27.77 -42.23
CA THR A 13 -20.51 -28.66 -41.64
C THR A 13 -20.26 -28.89 -40.15
N LEU A 14 -21.33 -28.72 -39.36
CA LEU A 14 -21.41 -29.08 -37.95
C LEU A 14 -21.38 -30.61 -37.81
N ALA A 15 -20.34 -31.16 -37.20
CA ALA A 15 -20.32 -32.46 -36.61
C ALA A 15 -20.62 -32.34 -35.12
N ALA A 16 -21.80 -32.72 -34.72
CA ALA A 16 -22.18 -32.87 -33.31
C ALA A 16 -21.49 -34.13 -32.77
N CYS A 17 -20.54 -33.94 -31.83
CA CYS A 17 -20.07 -35.00 -30.96
C CYS A 17 -20.92 -34.98 -29.70
N ASP A 18 -21.77 -35.99 -29.60
CA ASP A 18 -22.55 -36.34 -28.41
C ASP A 18 -21.57 -36.90 -27.36
N GLN A 19 -21.32 -36.16 -26.30
CA GLN A 19 -20.52 -36.60 -25.19
C GLN A 19 -21.45 -36.85 -24.00
N PRO A 20 -21.53 -38.11 -23.47
CA PRO A 20 -22.36 -38.42 -22.32
C PRO A 20 -21.83 -37.69 -21.08
N ALA A 21 -22.75 -37.08 -20.31
CA ALA A 21 -22.48 -36.41 -19.06
C ALA A 21 -21.88 -37.39 -18.02
N PRO A 22 -20.86 -36.97 -17.23
CA PRO A 22 -20.42 -37.78 -16.12
C PRO A 22 -21.44 -37.74 -14.96
N GLU A 23 -21.76 -38.92 -14.45
CA GLU A 23 -22.61 -39.13 -13.28
C GLU A 23 -22.02 -38.39 -12.04
N PRO A 24 -22.87 -37.86 -11.15
CA PRO A 24 -22.41 -37.23 -9.92
C PRO A 24 -21.91 -38.29 -8.93
N THR A 25 -20.60 -38.40 -8.78
CA THR A 25 -19.98 -39.17 -7.71
C THR A 25 -20.15 -38.41 -6.39
N THR A 26 -20.93 -38.95 -5.49
CA THR A 26 -21.10 -38.49 -4.11
C THR A 26 -19.77 -38.61 -3.38
N PRO A 27 -19.22 -37.53 -2.79
CA PRO A 27 -18.05 -37.65 -1.92
C PRO A 27 -18.41 -38.34 -0.59
N PRO A 28 -17.55 -39.20 -0.04
CA PRO A 28 -17.77 -39.76 1.29
C PRO A 28 -17.69 -38.67 2.35
N ALA A 29 -18.59 -38.74 3.32
CA ALA A 29 -18.67 -37.87 4.48
C ALA A 29 -17.31 -37.82 5.19
N ALA A 30 -16.62 -36.67 5.12
CA ALA A 30 -15.46 -36.40 5.95
C ALA A 30 -15.93 -36.08 7.37
N GLN A 31 -15.41 -36.85 8.31
CA GLN A 31 -15.60 -36.66 9.76
C GLN A 31 -15.12 -35.25 10.16
N GLU A 32 -16.02 -34.52 10.77
CA GLU A 32 -15.80 -33.26 11.43
C GLU A 32 -14.95 -33.47 12.67
N THR A 33 -13.63 -33.38 12.54
CA THR A 33 -12.76 -33.19 13.69
C THR A 33 -12.85 -31.75 14.10
N ALA A 34 -13.51 -31.48 15.23
CA ALA A 34 -13.55 -30.18 15.87
C ALA A 34 -12.12 -29.74 16.22
N ALA A 35 -11.54 -28.90 15.35
CA ALA A 35 -10.33 -28.18 15.66
C ALA A 35 -10.71 -27.04 16.61
N THR A 36 -10.33 -27.18 17.86
CA THR A 36 -10.35 -26.13 18.89
C THR A 36 -9.51 -24.95 18.35
N ALA A 37 -10.17 -23.88 17.97
CA ALA A 37 -9.52 -22.63 17.59
C ALA A 37 -8.69 -22.11 18.77
N PRO A 38 -7.41 -21.76 18.59
CA PRO A 38 -6.68 -21.05 19.62
C PRO A 38 -7.34 -19.70 19.85
N ALA A 39 -7.64 -19.40 21.11
CA ALA A 39 -8.16 -18.10 21.54
C ALA A 39 -7.21 -17.00 21.03
N THR A 40 -7.69 -16.18 20.11
CA THR A 40 -7.02 -14.96 19.70
C THR A 40 -6.97 -14.03 20.92
N THR A 41 -5.83 -14.01 21.59
CA THR A 41 -5.53 -12.99 22.59
C THR A 41 -5.61 -11.65 21.87
N ALA A 42 -6.59 -10.83 22.20
CA ALA A 42 -6.70 -9.46 21.75
C ALA A 42 -5.35 -8.75 22.02
N PRO A 43 -4.84 -7.94 21.07
CA PRO A 43 -3.65 -7.16 21.33
C PRO A 43 -3.93 -6.28 22.55
N ALA A 44 -3.13 -6.43 23.60
CA ALA A 44 -3.13 -5.50 24.72
C ALA A 44 -2.95 -4.09 24.13
N GLU A 45 -3.85 -3.16 24.45
CA GLU A 45 -3.70 -1.75 24.12
C GLU A 45 -2.32 -1.32 24.61
N ALA A 46 -1.43 -1.10 23.65
CA ALA A 46 -0.12 -0.56 23.94
C ALA A 46 -0.36 0.82 24.57
N VAL A 47 -0.04 0.96 25.85
CA VAL A 47 0.01 2.25 26.53
C VAL A 47 0.94 3.14 25.70
N VAL A 48 0.37 4.05 24.92
CA VAL A 48 1.13 5.00 24.11
C VAL A 48 1.83 5.93 25.09
N ALA A 49 3.08 5.63 25.41
CA ALA A 49 3.88 6.46 26.27
C ALA A 49 3.99 7.85 25.63
N LYS A 50 3.81 8.90 26.45
CA LYS A 50 3.99 10.28 25.99
C LYS A 50 5.41 10.40 25.39
N PRO A 51 5.54 10.98 24.17
CA PRO A 51 6.86 11.17 23.57
C PRO A 51 7.76 12.06 24.46
N PRO A 52 9.09 11.88 24.42
CA PRO A 52 10.02 12.67 25.21
C PRO A 52 9.92 14.15 24.84
N GLU A 53 10.13 15.02 25.82
CA GLU A 53 10.17 16.47 25.59
C GLU A 53 11.34 16.87 24.69
N GLY A 54 11.14 17.89 23.87
CA GLY A 54 12.17 18.38 22.96
C GLY A 54 11.75 19.58 22.14
N ASP A 55 12.60 19.94 21.20
CA ASP A 55 12.36 21.09 20.33
C ASP A 55 11.33 20.74 19.27
N CYS A 56 10.43 21.67 19.03
CA CYS A 56 9.33 21.62 18.06
C CYS A 56 9.60 22.58 16.90
N GLY A 57 8.84 22.44 15.84
CA GLY A 57 8.86 23.32 14.68
C GLY A 57 9.77 22.86 13.56
N ASP A 58 10.20 23.82 12.76
CA ASP A 58 11.02 23.59 11.58
C ASP A 58 12.43 23.10 11.93
N GLN A 59 12.86 22.04 11.27
CA GLN A 59 14.17 21.43 11.43
C GLN A 59 15.17 21.84 10.33
N SER A 60 14.86 22.84 9.49
CA SER A 60 15.70 23.21 8.35
C SER A 60 17.11 23.65 8.74
N GLY A 61 17.29 24.19 9.97
CA GLY A 61 18.59 24.56 10.53
C GLY A 61 19.44 23.39 11.07
N ILE A 62 18.89 22.16 11.06
CA ILE A 62 19.57 20.93 11.50
C ILE A 62 20.07 20.17 10.28
N PRO A 63 21.30 19.59 10.27
CA PRO A 63 21.72 18.69 9.21
C PRO A 63 20.71 17.55 8.95
N ALA A 64 20.47 17.21 7.68
CA ALA A 64 19.39 16.28 7.31
C ALA A 64 19.51 14.90 8.00
N GLU A 65 20.73 14.43 8.24
CA GLU A 65 21.03 13.17 8.93
C GLU A 65 20.68 13.19 10.43
N GLU A 66 20.65 14.38 11.03
CA GLU A 66 20.35 14.56 12.46
C GLU A 66 18.87 14.89 12.72
N ARG A 67 18.10 15.25 11.66
CA ARG A 67 16.69 15.57 11.79
C ARG A 67 15.89 14.36 12.23
N LEU A 68 14.91 14.61 13.08
CA LEU A 68 13.88 13.63 13.36
C LEU A 68 13.01 13.43 12.11
N ALA A 69 12.66 12.17 11.82
CA ALA A 69 11.93 11.84 10.62
C ALA A 69 10.82 10.82 10.89
N ASN A 70 9.76 10.89 10.11
CA ASN A 70 8.85 9.79 9.94
C ASN A 70 9.39 8.87 8.82
N THR A 71 9.15 7.59 8.95
CA THR A 71 9.60 6.63 7.94
C THR A 71 8.44 5.71 7.57
N PRO A 72 7.52 6.18 6.68
CA PRO A 72 6.55 5.29 6.04
C PRO A 72 7.23 4.06 5.45
N LYS A 73 6.65 2.89 5.72
CA LYS A 73 7.14 1.60 5.19
C LYS A 73 5.96 0.82 4.63
N TRP A 74 6.18 0.18 3.49
CA TRP A 74 5.20 -0.71 2.89
C TRP A 74 5.87 -1.90 2.21
N SER A 75 5.11 -2.92 1.94
CA SER A 75 5.59 -4.11 1.24
C SER A 75 4.51 -4.67 0.34
N LEU A 76 4.94 -5.23 -0.78
CA LEU A 76 4.09 -5.98 -1.70
C LEU A 76 4.61 -7.40 -1.80
N ALA A 77 3.71 -8.36 -1.78
CA ALA A 77 4.05 -9.78 -1.95
C ALA A 77 4.50 -10.07 -3.39
N SER A 78 3.97 -9.31 -4.35
CA SER A 78 4.32 -9.35 -5.77
C SER A 78 4.02 -8.00 -6.40
N GLU A 79 4.64 -7.70 -7.54
CA GLU A 79 4.37 -6.52 -8.35
C GLU A 79 4.07 -6.94 -9.79
N GLN A 80 3.17 -6.21 -10.44
CA GLN A 80 2.88 -6.36 -11.85
C GLN A 80 2.83 -4.97 -12.50
N ASP A 81 3.63 -4.77 -13.53
CA ASP A 81 3.70 -3.51 -14.29
C ASP A 81 3.85 -2.26 -13.40
N ASN A 82 4.54 -2.40 -12.27
CA ASN A 82 4.74 -1.30 -11.32
C ASN A 82 5.99 -0.49 -11.67
N PHE A 83 5.78 0.79 -12.02
CA PHE A 83 6.87 1.72 -12.25
C PHE A 83 7.45 2.24 -10.93
N GLY A 84 6.59 2.54 -9.95
CA GLY A 84 7.05 3.10 -8.68
C GLY A 84 5.95 3.66 -7.81
N PHE A 85 6.37 4.48 -6.84
CA PHE A 85 5.49 4.98 -5.80
C PHE A 85 5.69 6.46 -5.53
N ASP A 86 4.59 7.14 -5.23
CA ASP A 86 4.57 8.46 -4.63
C ASP A 86 4.05 8.38 -3.19
N VAL A 87 4.69 9.14 -2.30
CA VAL A 87 4.33 9.20 -0.88
C VAL A 87 3.67 10.54 -0.60
N PHE A 88 2.56 10.51 0.11
CA PHE A 88 1.78 11.70 0.44
C PHE A 88 1.66 11.87 1.95
N ARG A 89 1.67 13.13 2.41
CA ARG A 89 1.50 13.52 3.80
C ARG A 89 0.39 14.55 3.94
N GLY A 90 -0.43 14.40 4.96
CA GLY A 90 -1.44 15.35 5.40
C GLY A 90 -1.33 15.65 6.89
N ASP A 91 -1.93 16.76 7.29
CA ASP A 91 -2.02 17.17 8.70
C ASP A 91 -3.21 16.51 9.41
N THR A 92 -4.19 16.04 8.66
CA THR A 92 -5.38 15.32 9.15
C THR A 92 -5.70 14.14 8.23
N GLU A 93 -6.47 13.18 8.72
CA GLU A 93 -6.82 11.96 7.99
C GLU A 93 -7.57 12.21 6.69
N ASP A 94 -8.51 13.16 6.73
CA ASP A 94 -9.39 13.50 5.61
C ASP A 94 -9.05 14.87 4.99
N GLY A 95 -7.89 15.43 5.33
CA GLY A 95 -7.45 16.74 4.84
C GLY A 95 -6.77 16.71 3.49
N GLU A 96 -6.14 17.83 3.17
CA GLU A 96 -5.29 17.92 2.00
C GLU A 96 -3.97 17.19 2.23
N PHE A 97 -3.52 16.47 1.20
CA PHE A 97 -2.25 15.76 1.21
C PHE A 97 -1.30 16.37 0.20
N ILE A 98 -0.05 16.53 0.59
CA ILE A 98 1.04 16.97 -0.27
C ILE A 98 1.91 15.78 -0.66
N LYS A 99 2.34 15.74 -1.92
CA LYS A 99 3.34 14.77 -2.37
C LYS A 99 4.71 15.16 -1.83
N LEU A 100 5.43 14.18 -1.28
CA LEU A 100 6.72 14.42 -0.62
C LEU A 100 7.92 14.17 -1.52
N ASN A 101 7.88 13.12 -2.32
CA ASN A 101 9.00 12.75 -3.18
C ASN A 101 8.90 13.45 -4.54
N GLU A 102 9.95 14.12 -4.95
CA GLU A 102 10.04 14.78 -6.26
C GLU A 102 9.97 13.73 -7.40
N ASN A 103 10.81 12.69 -7.30
CA ASN A 103 10.83 11.58 -8.22
C ASN A 103 10.18 10.36 -7.58
N PRO A 104 9.45 9.52 -8.34
CA PRO A 104 8.89 8.27 -7.85
C PRO A 104 9.96 7.36 -7.26
N ILE A 105 9.65 6.69 -6.15
CA ILE A 105 10.45 5.59 -5.62
C ILE A 105 10.26 4.41 -6.56
N LEU A 106 11.31 3.98 -7.22
CA LEU A 106 11.20 2.95 -8.26
C LEU A 106 10.68 1.62 -7.69
N GLY A 107 9.71 1.05 -8.39
CA GLY A 107 9.23 -0.30 -8.15
C GLY A 107 10.13 -1.36 -8.80
N ALA A 108 9.85 -2.61 -8.55
CA ALA A 108 10.57 -3.75 -9.17
C ALA A 108 10.03 -4.14 -10.55
N GLY A 109 9.02 -3.41 -11.07
CA GLY A 109 8.40 -3.69 -12.36
C GLY A 109 7.39 -4.83 -12.27
N THR A 110 7.80 -6.03 -12.70
CA THR A 110 7.01 -7.26 -12.56
C THR A 110 7.85 -8.32 -11.85
N THR A 111 7.39 -8.75 -10.68
CA THR A 111 8.05 -9.79 -9.87
C THR A 111 7.03 -10.51 -8.99
N ASP A 112 7.25 -11.77 -8.70
CA ASP A 112 6.53 -12.58 -7.72
C ASP A 112 7.26 -12.65 -6.36
N GLU A 113 8.38 -11.93 -6.22
CA GLU A 113 9.11 -11.81 -4.97
C GLU A 113 8.59 -10.66 -4.10
N THR A 114 8.60 -10.86 -2.79
CA THR A 114 8.21 -9.81 -1.84
C THR A 114 9.20 -8.65 -1.88
N GLN A 115 8.68 -7.46 -2.19
CA GLN A 115 9.43 -6.20 -2.17
C GLN A 115 9.09 -5.37 -0.95
N LYS A 116 10.09 -4.64 -0.42
CA LYS A 116 9.94 -3.76 0.75
C LYS A 116 10.48 -2.39 0.42
N TYR A 117 9.70 -1.38 0.76
CA TYR A 117 9.99 0.01 0.47
C TYR A 117 9.91 0.86 1.73
N GLN A 118 10.58 1.98 1.72
CA GLN A 118 10.48 3.00 2.75
C GLN A 118 10.80 4.39 2.18
N PHE A 119 10.25 5.39 2.81
CA PHE A 119 10.55 6.79 2.54
C PHE A 119 10.91 7.49 3.85
N ARG A 120 11.92 8.36 3.85
CA ARG A 120 12.31 9.16 5.01
C ARG A 120 11.79 10.57 4.82
N ASP A 121 10.85 10.97 5.67
CA ASP A 121 10.32 12.33 5.74
C ASP A 121 10.95 13.04 6.93
N ASP A 122 11.99 13.83 6.68
CA ASP A 122 12.71 14.63 7.66
C ASP A 122 12.27 16.11 7.68
N THR A 123 11.17 16.41 6.97
CA THR A 123 10.56 17.74 6.90
C THR A 123 9.41 17.93 7.88
N ILE A 124 9.24 17.02 8.83
CA ILE A 124 8.21 17.08 9.86
C ILE A 124 8.53 18.11 10.94
N ASP A 125 7.50 18.63 11.60
CA ASP A 125 7.60 19.16 12.94
C ASP A 125 7.60 17.98 13.93
N PRO A 126 8.64 17.76 14.73
CA PRO A 126 8.72 16.63 15.65
C PRO A 126 7.58 16.53 16.67
N CYS A 127 6.92 17.66 16.97
CA CYS A 127 5.83 17.71 17.95
C CYS A 127 4.44 17.54 17.34
N ARG A 128 4.37 17.32 16.04
CA ARG A 128 3.08 17.14 15.33
C ARG A 128 2.88 15.69 14.91
N GLU A 129 1.63 15.30 14.85
CA GLU A 129 1.18 14.07 14.22
C GLU A 129 0.93 14.33 12.74
N TYR A 130 1.14 13.31 11.91
CA TYR A 130 0.93 13.38 10.47
C TYR A 130 0.24 12.14 9.97
N TRP A 131 -0.43 12.28 8.83
CA TRP A 131 -1.10 11.19 8.13
C TRP A 131 -0.42 10.95 6.79
N TYR A 132 -0.29 9.69 6.41
CA TYR A 132 0.39 9.28 5.18
C TYR A 132 -0.45 8.30 4.40
N TYR A 133 -0.26 8.31 3.10
CA TYR A 133 -0.61 7.20 2.22
C TYR A 133 0.41 7.09 1.07
N VAL A 134 0.37 5.97 0.35
CA VAL A 134 1.24 5.69 -0.80
C VAL A 134 0.36 5.43 -2.01
N GLU A 135 0.70 6.04 -3.13
CA GLU A 135 0.18 5.72 -4.46
C GLU A 135 1.18 4.85 -5.21
N SER A 136 0.69 3.83 -5.90
CA SER A 136 1.44 3.12 -6.93
C SER A 136 1.25 3.81 -8.28
N ILE A 137 2.26 3.71 -9.14
CA ILE A 137 2.27 4.22 -10.50
C ILE A 137 2.62 3.04 -11.40
N SER A 138 1.72 2.69 -12.32
CA SER A 138 2.01 1.65 -13.30
C SER A 138 2.96 2.13 -14.40
N THR A 139 3.55 1.21 -15.15
CA THR A 139 4.36 1.51 -16.35
C THR A 139 3.56 2.25 -17.43
N ALA A 140 2.23 2.16 -17.41
CA ALA A 140 1.33 2.94 -18.26
C ALA A 140 1.01 4.34 -17.69
N GLY A 141 1.54 4.70 -16.51
CA GLY A 141 1.32 5.98 -15.85
C GLY A 141 0.00 6.07 -15.06
N VAL A 142 -0.72 4.97 -14.90
CA VAL A 142 -1.94 4.94 -14.07
C VAL A 142 -1.53 5.01 -12.60
N ARG A 143 -2.22 5.88 -11.84
CA ARG A 143 -2.00 6.11 -10.41
C ARG A 143 -3.13 5.53 -9.59
N GLU A 144 -2.79 4.84 -8.50
CA GLU A 144 -3.75 4.23 -7.61
C GLU A 144 -3.30 4.35 -6.15
N LYS A 145 -4.20 4.77 -5.28
CA LYS A 145 -3.94 4.78 -3.84
C LYS A 145 -3.81 3.34 -3.34
N MET A 146 -2.59 2.92 -3.07
CA MET A 146 -2.25 1.55 -2.75
C MET A 146 -2.44 1.23 -1.26
N THR A 147 -2.14 2.17 -0.36
CA THR A 147 -2.28 1.96 1.07
C THR A 147 -3.50 2.70 1.63
N PRO A 148 -4.13 2.21 2.71
CA PRO A 148 -5.00 3.05 3.50
C PRO A 148 -4.20 4.23 4.07
N THR A 149 -4.90 5.30 4.47
CA THR A 149 -4.27 6.37 5.22
C THR A 149 -3.88 5.86 6.60
N PHE A 150 -2.67 6.16 7.05
CA PHE A 150 -2.15 5.74 8.34
C PHE A 150 -1.47 6.90 9.08
N LYS A 151 -1.56 6.88 10.40
CA LYS A 151 -1.09 7.93 11.28
C LYS A 151 0.34 7.68 11.76
N ALA A 152 1.16 8.71 11.74
CA ALA A 152 2.45 8.74 12.40
C ALA A 152 2.35 9.67 13.63
N ALA A 153 2.64 9.12 14.80
CA ALA A 153 2.63 9.87 16.05
C ALA A 153 3.77 10.89 16.11
N ALA A 154 3.58 11.94 16.90
CA ALA A 154 4.61 12.90 17.21
C ALA A 154 5.85 12.22 17.81
N LYS A 155 7.05 12.71 17.47
CA LYS A 155 8.33 12.22 18.00
C LYS A 155 8.72 12.87 19.30
N ARG A 156 8.22 14.07 19.55
CA ARG A 156 8.48 14.90 20.72
C ARG A 156 7.19 15.46 21.27
N SER A 157 7.22 15.85 22.55
CA SER A 157 6.26 16.77 23.14
C SER A 157 6.95 18.12 23.38
N PRO A 158 6.22 19.24 23.29
CA PRO A 158 6.75 20.55 23.64
C PRO A 158 7.35 20.52 25.04
N ARG A 159 8.45 21.24 25.24
CA ARG A 159 9.02 21.42 26.59
C ARG A 159 8.01 22.13 27.46
N SER A 160 7.82 21.62 28.65
CA SER A 160 7.03 22.29 29.67
C SER A 160 7.77 23.56 30.08
N ASP A 161 7.14 24.72 29.96
CA ASP A 161 7.71 25.98 30.43
C ASP A 161 7.71 26.01 31.98
N PRO A 162 8.87 25.98 32.65
CA PRO A 162 8.92 25.98 34.10
C PRO A 162 8.41 27.30 34.72
N SER A 163 8.23 28.35 33.90
CA SER A 163 7.70 29.66 34.36
C SER A 163 6.17 29.77 34.26
N ALA A 164 5.49 28.75 33.82
CA ALA A 164 4.01 28.73 33.66
C ALA A 164 3.24 28.24 34.92
N GLN A 165 3.88 28.18 36.11
CA GLN A 165 3.25 27.83 37.39
C GLN A 165 3.01 29.04 38.26
#